data_a8d2c83f4b22637ad400e979495ff10c
#
_entry.id   a8d2c83f4b22637ad400e979495ff10c
#
_cell.length_a   1.000
_cell.length_b   1.000
_cell.length_c   1.000
_cell.angle_alpha   90.00
_cell.angle_beta   90.00
_cell.angle_gamma   90.00
#
_symmetry.space_group_name_H-M   'P 1'
#
loop_
_entity.id
_entity.type
_entity.pdbx_description
1 polymer ?
#
loop_
_entity_poly.entity_id
_entity_poly.type
_entity_poly.pdbx_seq_one_letter_code
_entity_poly.pdbx_strand_id
1 'polypeptide(L)'
;MKACGYATSPTYAESLIRIIELYSLSQLDKMKLRDLEEKDKIVAEAKSRNELPPFYDTHNVYANNGNYFIVIEAGDDINSISEATGVSVKDLYRFNDLTPEYGLTVGDILYLKNKKKKGAKEFAGIPHKIEVGQSLYDVSQMYGIHLRNLYILNALDPDYVAKPGDLIWVR
;
A
#
# COMPACT_ATOMS: atom_id res chain seq x y z
N MET A 1 27.08 14.88 3.53
CA MET A 1 25.77 14.96 2.87
C MET A 1 25.04 16.29 3.07
N LYS A 2 25.23 17.02 4.17
CA LYS A 2 24.61 18.37 4.37
C LYS A 2 25.12 19.45 3.39
N ALA A 3 26.29 19.30 2.79
CA ALA A 3 26.90 20.28 1.91
C ALA A 3 26.30 20.33 0.48
N CYS A 4 25.49 19.33 0.09
CA CYS A 4 24.92 19.22 -1.26
C CYS A 4 23.46 19.64 -1.35
N GLY A 5 22.89 20.31 -0.31
CA GLY A 5 21.49 20.77 -0.33
C GLY A 5 20.42 19.66 -0.33
N TYR A 6 20.82 18.41 -0.26
CA TYR A 6 19.92 17.27 -0.18
C TYR A 6 19.54 17.04 1.30
N ALA A 7 18.25 17.04 1.60
CA ALA A 7 17.66 16.83 2.93
C ALA A 7 17.94 17.99 3.92
N THR A 8 17.25 19.11 3.73
CA THR A 8 17.25 20.23 4.69
C THR A 8 16.32 20.03 5.88
N SER A 9 15.45 19.01 5.84
CA SER A 9 14.59 18.68 6.98
C SER A 9 15.37 17.92 8.05
N PRO A 10 15.35 18.33 9.33
CA PRO A 10 15.98 17.58 10.41
C PRO A 10 15.40 16.18 10.62
N THR A 11 14.16 15.94 10.14
CA THR A 11 13.43 14.66 10.26
C THR A 11 13.56 13.77 9.01
N TYR A 12 14.30 14.20 7.97
CA TYR A 12 14.43 13.42 6.73
C TYR A 12 15.02 12.03 6.95
N ALA A 13 16.08 11.94 7.76
CA ALA A 13 16.73 10.66 8.05
C ALA A 13 15.78 9.73 8.82
N GLU A 14 15.01 10.27 9.76
CA GLU A 14 14.01 9.51 10.53
C GLU A 14 12.87 9.04 9.63
N SER A 15 12.39 9.90 8.73
CA SER A 15 11.36 9.56 7.76
C SER A 15 11.84 8.47 6.79
N LEU A 16 13.10 8.55 6.33
CA LEU A 16 13.71 7.55 5.46
C LEU A 16 13.85 6.20 6.18
N ILE A 17 14.34 6.21 7.43
CA ILE A 17 14.45 5.00 8.27
C ILE A 17 13.06 4.38 8.45
N ARG A 18 12.05 5.19 8.73
CA ARG A 18 10.67 4.74 8.89
C ARG A 18 10.09 4.11 7.62
N ILE A 19 10.36 4.68 6.46
CA ILE A 19 9.98 4.09 5.16
C ILE A 19 10.68 2.73 4.99
N ILE A 20 11.97 2.66 5.27
CA ILE A 20 12.75 1.42 5.20
C ILE A 20 12.17 0.34 6.14
N GLU A 21 11.80 0.71 7.35
CA GLU A 21 11.18 -0.19 8.33
C GLU A 21 9.75 -0.57 7.94
N LEU A 22 8.92 0.40 7.54
CA LEU A 22 7.52 0.21 7.17
C LEU A 22 7.35 -0.75 5.99
N TYR A 23 8.17 -0.58 4.95
CA TYR A 23 8.15 -1.44 3.77
C TYR A 23 9.07 -2.66 3.91
N SER A 24 9.68 -2.86 5.10
CA SER A 24 10.64 -3.94 5.34
C SER A 24 11.76 -3.96 4.29
N LEU A 25 12.17 -2.79 3.78
CA LEU A 25 13.19 -2.68 2.73
C LEU A 25 14.54 -3.25 3.18
N SER A 26 14.81 -3.26 4.49
CA SER A 26 15.97 -3.95 5.08
C SER A 26 15.93 -5.48 4.88
N GLN A 27 14.75 -6.04 4.57
CA GLN A 27 14.65 -7.46 4.22
C GLN A 27 15.09 -7.71 2.76
N LEU A 28 14.97 -6.69 1.88
CA LEU A 28 15.49 -6.78 0.51
C LEU A 28 17.02 -6.96 0.52
N ASP A 29 17.72 -6.30 1.43
CA ASP A 29 19.19 -6.48 1.59
C ASP A 29 19.56 -7.88 2.13
N LYS A 30 18.60 -8.55 2.78
CA LYS A 30 18.77 -9.92 3.31
C LYS A 30 18.24 -11.00 2.37
N MET A 31 17.46 -10.62 1.34
CA MET A 31 17.05 -11.54 0.29
C MET A 31 18.29 -11.98 -0.46
N LYS A 32 18.58 -13.27 -0.41
CA LYS A 32 19.68 -13.85 -1.19
C LYS A 32 19.34 -13.68 -2.67
N LEU A 33 20.34 -13.41 -3.49
CA LEU A 33 20.20 -13.31 -4.96
C LEU A 33 19.37 -14.48 -5.53
N ARG A 34 19.51 -15.65 -4.93
CA ARG A 34 18.77 -16.87 -5.24
C ARG A 34 17.26 -16.75 -5.06
N ASP A 35 16.78 -15.97 -4.07
CA ASP A 35 15.35 -15.80 -3.80
C ASP A 35 14.71 -14.85 -4.81
N LEU A 36 15.47 -13.89 -5.34
CA LEU A 36 15.06 -13.01 -6.44
C LEU A 36 14.98 -13.79 -7.75
N GLU A 37 15.99 -14.61 -8.05
CA GLU A 37 16.02 -15.48 -9.24
C GLU A 37 14.88 -16.51 -9.23
N GLU A 38 14.51 -17.05 -8.06
CA GLU A 38 13.39 -17.99 -7.91
C GLU A 38 12.04 -17.30 -8.12
N LYS A 39 11.90 -16.07 -7.62
CA LYS A 39 10.71 -15.24 -7.85
C LYS A 39 10.55 -14.90 -9.34
N ASP A 40 11.62 -14.47 -10.00
CA ASP A 40 11.62 -14.18 -11.43
C ASP A 40 11.32 -15.42 -12.28
N LYS A 41 11.79 -16.60 -11.87
CA LYS A 41 11.44 -17.88 -12.49
C LYS A 41 9.96 -18.20 -12.37
N ILE A 42 9.39 -18.08 -11.18
CA ILE A 42 7.95 -18.32 -10.93
C ILE A 42 7.10 -17.38 -11.79
N VAL A 43 7.47 -16.09 -11.88
CA VAL A 43 6.79 -15.11 -12.72
C VAL A 43 6.92 -15.47 -14.20
N ALA A 44 8.12 -15.85 -14.66
CA ALA A 44 8.37 -16.25 -16.04
C ALA A 44 7.59 -17.53 -16.43
N GLU A 45 7.51 -18.51 -15.53
CA GLU A 45 6.74 -19.73 -15.74
C GLU A 45 5.22 -19.45 -15.78
N ALA A 46 4.71 -18.58 -14.91
CA ALA A 46 3.31 -18.18 -14.92
C ALA A 46 2.95 -17.38 -16.17
N LYS A 47 3.87 -16.52 -16.68
CA LYS A 47 3.73 -15.84 -17.98
C LYS A 47 3.66 -16.84 -19.13
N SER A 48 4.55 -17.85 -19.14
CA SER A 48 4.59 -18.85 -20.21
C SER A 48 3.31 -19.73 -20.27
N ARG A 49 2.62 -19.85 -19.14
CA ARG A 49 1.33 -20.59 -19.02
C ARG A 49 0.12 -19.68 -19.24
N ASN A 50 0.33 -18.42 -19.57
CA ASN A 50 -0.75 -17.40 -19.72
C ASN A 50 -1.63 -17.26 -18.46
N GLU A 51 -1.05 -17.53 -17.30
CA GLU A 51 -1.71 -17.48 -15.99
C GLU A 51 -1.61 -16.07 -15.35
N LEU A 52 -0.69 -15.22 -15.85
CA LEU A 52 -0.55 -13.83 -15.42
C LEU A 52 -1.26 -12.91 -16.41
N PRO A 53 -2.09 -11.98 -15.94
CA PRO A 53 -2.67 -10.94 -16.80
C PRO A 53 -1.56 -10.09 -17.44
N PRO A 54 -1.79 -9.52 -18.65
CA PRO A 54 -0.85 -8.63 -19.35
C PRO A 54 -0.35 -7.44 -18.51
N PHE A 55 -1.11 -7.09 -17.50
CA PHE A 55 -0.83 -6.02 -16.55
C PHE A 55 0.51 -6.13 -15.83
N TYR A 56 1.00 -7.35 -15.60
CA TYR A 56 2.31 -7.56 -14.97
C TYR A 56 3.50 -7.09 -15.83
N ASP A 57 3.26 -6.76 -17.08
CA ASP A 57 4.29 -6.19 -17.97
C ASP A 57 4.40 -4.67 -17.86
N THR A 58 3.38 -4.01 -17.31
CA THR A 58 3.30 -2.54 -17.23
C THR A 58 3.39 -2.00 -15.80
N HIS A 59 3.01 -2.78 -14.79
CA HIS A 59 2.98 -2.33 -13.40
C HIS A 59 3.67 -3.32 -12.46
N ASN A 60 4.39 -2.79 -11.48
CA ASN A 60 4.90 -3.59 -10.37
C ASN A 60 3.76 -3.93 -9.40
N VAL A 61 3.57 -5.22 -9.14
CA VAL A 61 2.60 -5.69 -8.16
C VAL A 61 3.30 -5.97 -6.84
N TYR A 62 2.85 -5.33 -5.78
CA TYR A 62 3.37 -5.44 -4.44
C TYR A 62 2.45 -6.27 -3.54
N ALA A 63 2.99 -6.82 -2.47
CA ALA A 63 2.23 -7.56 -1.47
C ALA A 63 2.21 -6.81 -0.13
N ASN A 64 1.02 -6.72 0.49
CA ASN A 64 0.85 -6.15 1.82
C ASN A 64 -0.33 -6.83 2.54
N ASN A 65 -0.14 -7.21 3.80
CA ASN A 65 -1.17 -7.83 4.64
C ASN A 65 -1.85 -9.06 3.98
N GLY A 66 -1.08 -9.86 3.22
CA GLY A 66 -1.58 -11.00 2.46
C GLY A 66 -2.54 -10.61 1.32
N ASN A 67 -2.38 -9.41 0.79
CA ASN A 67 -3.10 -8.87 -0.36
C ASN A 67 -2.12 -8.30 -1.38
N TYR A 68 -2.58 -7.98 -2.58
CA TYR A 68 -1.79 -7.39 -3.66
C TYR A 68 -2.29 -6.00 -3.97
N PHE A 69 -1.35 -5.10 -4.28
CA PHE A 69 -1.64 -3.74 -4.70
C PHE A 69 -0.66 -3.28 -5.78
N ILE A 70 -1.03 -2.22 -6.46
CA ILE A 70 -0.21 -1.46 -7.39
C ILE A 70 -0.09 -0.03 -6.91
N VAL A 71 0.88 0.69 -7.43
CA VAL A 71 0.99 2.14 -7.30
C VAL A 71 0.55 2.76 -8.61
N ILE A 72 -0.33 3.76 -8.53
CA ILE A 72 -0.85 4.48 -9.70
C ILE A 72 0.27 5.25 -10.37
N GLU A 73 0.40 5.07 -11.68
CA GLU A 73 1.38 5.74 -12.53
C GLU A 73 0.71 6.80 -13.42
N ALA A 74 1.52 7.60 -14.11
CA ALA A 74 1.01 8.63 -15.00
C ALA A 74 0.30 8.00 -16.21
N GLY A 75 -0.96 8.37 -16.44
CA GLY A 75 -1.80 7.83 -17.50
C GLY A 75 -2.74 6.72 -17.06
N ASP A 76 -2.67 6.29 -15.82
CA ASP A 76 -3.61 5.31 -15.26
C ASP A 76 -4.98 5.94 -15.01
N ASP A 77 -5.99 5.17 -15.32
CA ASP A 77 -7.36 5.38 -14.86
C ASP A 77 -7.99 4.06 -14.40
N ILE A 78 -9.10 4.16 -13.69
CA ILE A 78 -9.75 2.99 -13.08
C ILE A 78 -10.24 1.97 -14.14
N ASN A 79 -10.56 2.42 -15.35
CA ASN A 79 -11.05 1.55 -16.41
C ASN A 79 -9.89 0.80 -17.05
N SER A 80 -8.78 1.49 -17.37
CA SER A 80 -7.57 0.86 -17.90
C SER A 80 -7.03 -0.19 -16.95
N ILE A 81 -7.00 0.11 -15.64
CA ILE A 81 -6.60 -0.86 -14.61
C ILE A 81 -7.58 -2.03 -14.53
N SER A 82 -8.89 -1.78 -14.63
CA SER A 82 -9.91 -2.83 -14.65
C SER A 82 -9.73 -3.79 -15.82
N GLU A 83 -9.51 -3.25 -17.02
CA GLU A 83 -9.26 -4.05 -18.24
C GLU A 83 -7.97 -4.87 -18.11
N ALA A 84 -6.89 -4.23 -17.65
CA ALA A 84 -5.59 -4.87 -17.53
C ALA A 84 -5.54 -5.97 -16.45
N THR A 85 -6.25 -5.78 -15.33
CA THR A 85 -6.24 -6.72 -14.19
C THR A 85 -7.35 -7.76 -14.23
N GLY A 86 -8.41 -7.50 -15.02
CA GLY A 86 -9.65 -8.30 -15.00
C GLY A 86 -10.49 -8.08 -13.73
N VAL A 87 -10.12 -7.13 -12.87
CA VAL A 87 -10.90 -6.76 -11.68
C VAL A 87 -11.94 -5.72 -12.07
N SER A 88 -13.21 -5.96 -11.76
CA SER A 88 -14.27 -5.01 -12.13
C SER A 88 -14.06 -3.64 -11.47
N VAL A 89 -14.40 -2.55 -12.16
CA VAL A 89 -14.35 -1.17 -11.63
C VAL A 89 -15.09 -1.07 -10.29
N LYS A 90 -16.25 -1.72 -10.19
CA LYS A 90 -17.03 -1.78 -8.93
C LYS A 90 -16.23 -2.42 -7.78
N ASP A 91 -15.50 -3.48 -8.07
CA ASP A 91 -14.68 -4.16 -7.06
C ASP A 91 -13.45 -3.34 -6.71
N LEU A 92 -12.81 -2.68 -7.68
CA LEU A 92 -11.70 -1.77 -7.42
C LEU A 92 -12.10 -0.65 -6.46
N TYR A 93 -13.25 0.00 -6.68
CA TYR A 93 -13.79 0.98 -5.72
C TYR A 93 -14.04 0.37 -4.35
N ARG A 94 -14.71 -0.78 -4.31
CA ARG A 94 -15.05 -1.47 -3.05
C ARG A 94 -13.82 -1.93 -2.27
N PHE A 95 -12.82 -2.47 -2.94
CA PHE A 95 -11.59 -2.96 -2.30
C PHE A 95 -10.78 -1.85 -1.67
N ASN A 96 -10.88 -0.64 -2.22
CA ASN A 96 -10.10 0.52 -1.82
C ASN A 96 -10.87 1.55 -0.99
N ASP A 97 -12.14 1.28 -0.65
CA ASP A 97 -13.01 2.23 0.05
C ASP A 97 -13.14 3.58 -0.70
N LEU A 98 -13.13 3.53 -2.05
CA LEU A 98 -13.26 4.68 -2.93
C LEU A 98 -14.70 4.89 -3.38
N THR A 99 -15.02 6.12 -3.75
CA THR A 99 -16.26 6.47 -4.44
C THR A 99 -15.98 6.78 -5.92
N PRO A 100 -16.99 6.73 -6.81
CA PRO A 100 -16.80 7.05 -8.22
C PRO A 100 -16.29 8.47 -8.50
N GLU A 101 -16.49 9.40 -7.55
CA GLU A 101 -16.04 10.78 -7.63
C GLU A 101 -14.55 10.94 -7.28
N TYR A 102 -13.94 9.88 -6.71
CA TYR A 102 -12.52 9.91 -6.38
C TYR A 102 -11.66 9.80 -7.65
N GLY A 103 -10.89 10.83 -7.94
CA GLY A 103 -9.89 10.82 -8.98
C GLY A 103 -8.61 10.14 -8.49
N LEU A 104 -8.15 9.10 -9.19
CA LEU A 104 -6.86 8.48 -8.89
C LEU A 104 -5.73 9.48 -9.12
N THR A 105 -4.76 9.50 -8.22
CA THR A 105 -3.58 10.35 -8.28
C THR A 105 -2.33 9.49 -8.39
N VAL A 106 -1.35 9.94 -9.16
CA VAL A 106 -0.04 9.28 -9.27
C VAL A 106 0.56 9.10 -7.88
N GLY A 107 0.96 7.88 -7.55
CA GLY A 107 1.45 7.51 -6.24
C GLY A 107 0.40 6.87 -5.30
N ASP A 108 -0.89 6.93 -5.65
CA ASP A 108 -1.93 6.25 -4.86
C ASP A 108 -1.70 4.73 -4.87
N ILE A 109 -1.97 4.10 -3.73
CA ILE A 109 -2.00 2.65 -3.59
C ILE A 109 -3.38 2.14 -4.00
N LEU A 110 -3.44 1.19 -4.93
CA LEU A 110 -4.68 0.57 -5.35
C LEU A 110 -4.62 -0.95 -5.14
N TYR A 111 -5.41 -1.47 -4.21
CA TYR A 111 -5.52 -2.90 -3.94
C TYR A 111 -6.33 -3.61 -5.01
N LEU A 112 -5.82 -4.75 -5.49
CA LEU A 112 -6.45 -5.59 -6.51
C LEU A 112 -7.34 -6.69 -5.92
N LYS A 113 -7.35 -6.84 -4.60
CA LYS A 113 -8.24 -7.74 -3.84
C LYS A 113 -8.75 -7.02 -2.60
N ASN A 114 -9.81 -7.58 -2.03
CA ASN A 114 -10.47 -7.03 -0.84
C ASN A 114 -9.49 -6.86 0.33
N LYS A 115 -9.39 -5.66 0.88
CA LYS A 115 -8.58 -5.37 2.06
C LYS A 115 -9.03 -6.21 3.26
N LYS A 116 -8.19 -6.32 4.27
CA LYS A 116 -8.49 -7.10 5.47
C LYS A 116 -9.25 -6.27 6.50
N LYS A 117 -9.76 -6.94 7.52
CA LYS A 117 -10.39 -6.28 8.68
C LYS A 117 -9.37 -5.81 9.71
N LYS A 118 -8.16 -6.34 9.70
CA LYS A 118 -7.06 -6.03 10.64
C LYS A 118 -5.74 -6.08 9.90
N GLY A 119 -4.78 -5.31 10.36
CA GLY A 119 -3.40 -5.32 9.89
C GLY A 119 -2.70 -6.66 10.12
N ALA A 120 -1.52 -6.80 9.58
CA ALA A 120 -0.70 -7.99 9.72
C ALA A 120 -0.31 -8.26 11.18
N LYS A 121 0.08 -9.51 11.48
CA LYS A 121 0.27 -9.95 12.88
C LYS A 121 1.40 -9.22 13.58
N GLU A 122 2.40 -8.81 12.86
CA GLU A 122 3.57 -8.05 13.35
C GLU A 122 3.20 -6.70 13.98
N PHE A 123 2.05 -6.13 13.62
CA PHE A 123 1.56 -4.86 14.19
C PHE A 123 0.70 -5.04 15.45
N ALA A 124 0.61 -6.25 15.99
CA ALA A 124 -0.15 -6.50 17.20
C ALA A 124 0.47 -5.77 18.41
N GLY A 125 -0.31 -4.93 19.06
CA GLY A 125 0.16 -4.14 20.21
C GLY A 125 0.99 -2.91 19.86
N ILE A 126 1.13 -2.58 18.56
CA ILE A 126 1.88 -1.41 18.09
C ILE A 126 0.91 -0.47 17.38
N PRO A 127 0.52 0.66 17.99
CA PRO A 127 -0.33 1.64 17.33
C PRO A 127 0.46 2.44 16.30
N HIS A 128 -0.21 2.80 15.21
CA HIS A 128 0.30 3.80 14.26
C HIS A 128 0.12 5.20 14.82
N LYS A 129 1.17 6.02 14.76
CA LYS A 129 1.10 7.43 15.13
C LYS A 129 0.84 8.27 13.89
N ILE A 130 -0.29 9.01 13.88
CA ILE A 130 -0.67 9.88 12.77
C ILE A 130 0.38 10.97 12.55
N GLU A 131 0.78 11.15 11.32
CA GLU A 131 1.70 12.20 10.87
C GLU A 131 0.95 13.44 10.38
N VAL A 132 1.69 14.56 10.20
CA VAL A 132 1.12 15.79 9.65
C VAL A 132 0.62 15.54 8.22
N GLY A 133 -0.64 15.88 7.97
CA GLY A 133 -1.29 15.69 6.67
C GLY A 133 -1.80 14.28 6.38
N GLN A 134 -1.59 13.33 7.29
CA GLN A 134 -2.04 11.95 7.12
C GLN A 134 -3.49 11.77 7.59
N SER A 135 -4.30 11.15 6.76
CA SER A 135 -5.68 10.79 7.05
C SER A 135 -5.81 9.34 7.52
N LEU A 136 -6.96 8.97 8.10
CA LEU A 136 -7.26 7.56 8.37
C LEU A 136 -7.37 6.72 7.08
N TYR A 137 -7.73 7.34 5.97
CA TYR A 137 -7.72 6.66 4.67
C TYR A 137 -6.29 6.25 4.29
N ASP A 138 -5.31 7.15 4.42
CA ASP A 138 -3.90 6.84 4.14
C ASP A 138 -3.39 5.70 5.03
N VAL A 139 -3.73 5.72 6.32
CA VAL A 139 -3.41 4.63 7.25
C VAL A 139 -4.08 3.32 6.79
N SER A 140 -5.33 3.37 6.36
CA SER A 140 -6.06 2.19 5.87
C SER A 140 -5.41 1.57 4.64
N GLN A 141 -4.93 2.40 3.72
CA GLN A 141 -4.19 1.96 2.54
C GLN A 141 -2.82 1.40 2.91
N MET A 142 -2.09 2.10 3.78
CA MET A 142 -0.77 1.70 4.26
C MET A 142 -0.76 0.30 4.89
N TYR A 143 -1.78 -0.05 5.67
CA TYR A 143 -1.86 -1.34 6.37
C TYR A 143 -2.75 -2.38 5.69
N GLY A 144 -3.32 -2.08 4.53
CA GLY A 144 -4.21 -2.97 3.80
C GLY A 144 -5.47 -3.36 4.58
N ILE A 145 -6.05 -2.40 5.30
CA ILE A 145 -7.24 -2.56 6.13
C ILE A 145 -8.38 -1.74 5.54
N HIS A 146 -9.61 -2.25 5.56
CA HIS A 146 -10.76 -1.40 5.21
C HIS A 146 -10.90 -0.22 6.17
N LEU A 147 -11.14 0.96 5.63
CA LEU A 147 -11.30 2.19 6.41
C LEU A 147 -12.36 2.04 7.51
N ARG A 148 -13.52 1.46 7.19
CA ARG A 148 -14.56 1.15 8.18
C ARG A 148 -14.05 0.30 9.35
N ASN A 149 -13.19 -0.68 9.06
CA ASN A 149 -12.64 -1.54 10.11
C ASN A 149 -11.63 -0.82 10.99
N LEU A 150 -10.92 0.16 10.44
CA LEU A 150 -10.01 1.02 11.20
C LEU A 150 -10.79 1.85 12.23
N TYR A 151 -11.94 2.45 11.83
CA TYR A 151 -12.85 3.12 12.76
C TYR A 151 -13.36 2.20 13.87
N ILE A 152 -13.80 0.99 13.51
CA ILE A 152 -14.32 0.00 14.49
C ILE A 152 -13.21 -0.44 15.46
N LEU A 153 -11.99 -0.69 14.99
CA LEU A 153 -10.87 -1.13 15.83
C LEU A 153 -10.50 -0.10 16.90
N ASN A 154 -10.72 1.17 16.60
CA ASN A 154 -10.34 2.29 17.45
C ASN A 154 -11.55 2.92 18.18
N ALA A 155 -12.74 2.36 18.04
CA ALA A 155 -13.97 2.92 18.58
C ALA A 155 -14.16 4.42 18.25
N LEU A 156 -13.84 4.79 16.99
CA LEU A 156 -13.93 6.17 16.52
C LEU A 156 -15.33 6.47 15.98
N ASP A 157 -15.79 7.70 16.20
CA ASP A 157 -17.01 8.20 15.62
C ASP A 157 -16.86 8.40 14.10
N PRO A 158 -17.95 8.30 13.31
CA PRO A 158 -17.89 8.46 11.85
C PRO A 158 -17.34 9.81 11.35
N ASP A 159 -17.48 10.85 12.16
CA ASP A 159 -17.02 12.22 11.90
C ASP A 159 -15.64 12.52 12.48
N TYR A 160 -14.98 11.52 13.07
CA TYR A 160 -13.62 11.68 13.60
C TYR A 160 -12.63 12.09 12.52
N VAL A 161 -11.89 13.15 12.77
CA VAL A 161 -10.80 13.64 11.94
C VAL A 161 -9.48 13.39 12.65
N ALA A 162 -8.60 12.61 12.01
CA ALA A 162 -7.28 12.29 12.55
C ALA A 162 -6.43 13.56 12.72
N LYS A 163 -5.72 13.63 13.83
CA LYS A 163 -4.80 14.72 14.16
C LYS A 163 -3.38 14.19 14.29
N PRO A 164 -2.37 14.97 13.90
CA PRO A 164 -0.98 14.60 14.11
C PRO A 164 -0.71 14.21 15.57
N GLY A 165 -0.14 13.05 15.77
CA GLY A 165 0.16 12.51 17.10
C GLY A 165 -0.86 11.51 17.64
N ASP A 166 -2.05 11.40 17.06
CA ASP A 166 -3.04 10.40 17.45
C ASP A 166 -2.48 8.98 17.26
N LEU A 167 -2.86 8.08 18.15
CA LEU A 167 -2.43 6.68 18.12
C LEU A 167 -3.59 5.81 17.60
N ILE A 168 -3.39 5.19 16.47
CA ILE A 168 -4.40 4.39 15.78
C ILE A 168 -4.00 2.91 15.78
N TRP A 169 -4.82 2.10 16.40
CA TRP A 169 -4.64 0.64 16.37
C TRP A 169 -5.00 0.09 14.99
N VAL A 170 -4.09 -0.67 14.44
CA VAL A 170 -4.26 -1.29 13.12
C VAL A 170 -4.53 -2.79 13.21
N ARG A 171 -4.41 -3.34 14.44
CA ARG A 171 -4.69 -4.75 14.71
C ARG A 171 -5.28 -4.98 16.10
#